data_da26bc97bd22717edb378f9d5f63040a
#
_entry.id   da26bc97bd22717edb378f9d5f63040a
#
_cell.length_a   1.000
_cell.length_b   1.000
_cell.length_c   1.000
_cell.angle_alpha   90.00
_cell.angle_beta   90.00
_cell.angle_gamma   90.00
#
_symmetry.space_group_name_H-M   'P 1'
#
loop_
_entity.id
_entity.type
_entity.pdbx_description
1 polymer ?
#
loop_
_entity_poly.entity_id
_entity_poly.type
_entity_poly.pdbx_seq_one_letter_code
_entity_poly.pdbx_strand_id
1 'polypeptide(L)'
;MDSNLGIPTWEQRRTRHQVKKDVQARHLKQDQYWTQIYLAKKQQKQTKRLSLINNPNVLLHTFTEVVPVSKEMAGLKKQAEQVAAAYKNNNNKNLVLYSKQSGNGKTLLASCILAEVGKSPASAKTCMFVSTTQIKNLVNKKFDNTARQDDLYGVGDELDEFERNAGRVDLLVLDDLGTESSLKNGGVSSANQTISEKLFNIAEKREFKPTIITTNYTGNELKKIYNNKIIDRLMPTNAAQVLNFENVPSYRKN
;
A
#
# COMPACT_ATOMS: atom_id res chain seq x y z
N MET A 1 -30.31 -49.49 -52.86
CA MET A 1 -30.26 -49.11 -51.37
C MET A 1 -28.87 -48.56 -51.13
N ASP A 2 -28.67 -47.25 -51.35
CA ASP A 2 -27.37 -46.59 -51.18
C ASP A 2 -27.28 -46.15 -49.71
N SER A 3 -26.45 -46.82 -48.91
CA SER A 3 -26.07 -46.44 -47.60
C SER A 3 -25.10 -45.27 -47.68
N ASN A 4 -25.66 -44.06 -47.65
CA ASN A 4 -24.89 -42.81 -47.56
C ASN A 4 -24.32 -42.71 -46.14
N LEU A 5 -23.17 -43.33 -45.90
CA LEU A 5 -22.37 -43.12 -44.73
C LEU A 5 -21.88 -41.67 -44.76
N GLY A 6 -22.60 -40.80 -44.01
CA GLY A 6 -22.37 -39.37 -43.95
C GLY A 6 -20.97 -38.99 -43.41
N ILE A 7 -19.98 -39.18 -44.28
CA ILE A 7 -18.63 -38.68 -44.03
C ILE A 7 -18.70 -37.15 -44.13
N PRO A 8 -18.41 -36.38 -43.06
CA PRO A 8 -18.49 -34.91 -43.06
C PRO A 8 -17.57 -34.35 -44.16
N THR A 9 -18.07 -33.40 -44.96
CA THR A 9 -17.26 -32.70 -45.95
C THR A 9 -16.06 -32.00 -45.29
N TRP A 10 -15.02 -31.68 -46.08
CA TRP A 10 -13.84 -30.98 -45.55
C TRP A 10 -14.21 -29.62 -44.93
N GLU A 11 -15.23 -28.94 -45.44
CA GLU A 11 -15.77 -27.69 -44.87
C GLU A 11 -16.44 -27.92 -43.50
N GLN A 12 -17.22 -28.99 -43.36
CA GLN A 12 -17.84 -29.36 -42.06
C GLN A 12 -16.78 -29.80 -41.03
N ARG A 13 -15.66 -30.41 -41.47
CA ARG A 13 -14.53 -30.73 -40.57
C ARG A 13 -13.78 -29.47 -40.17
N ARG A 14 -13.62 -28.48 -41.08
CA ARG A 14 -12.97 -27.19 -40.81
C ARG A 14 -13.80 -26.36 -39.85
N THR A 15 -15.10 -26.28 -40.01
CA THR A 15 -16.03 -25.60 -39.07
C THR A 15 -16.04 -26.25 -37.69
N ARG A 16 -16.09 -27.59 -37.62
CA ARG A 16 -15.99 -28.31 -36.34
C ARG A 16 -14.66 -28.06 -35.61
N HIS A 17 -13.56 -28.00 -36.38
CA HIS A 17 -12.24 -27.73 -35.80
C HIS A 17 -12.16 -26.29 -35.30
N GLN A 18 -12.70 -25.32 -36.02
CA GLN A 18 -12.77 -23.92 -35.61
C GLN A 18 -13.63 -23.75 -34.39
N VAL A 19 -14.81 -24.33 -34.31
CA VAL A 19 -15.69 -24.33 -33.14
C VAL A 19 -14.98 -24.90 -31.89
N LYS A 20 -14.25 -26.01 -32.03
CA LYS A 20 -13.47 -26.58 -30.92
C LYS A 20 -12.39 -25.62 -30.43
N LYS A 21 -11.65 -24.96 -31.34
CA LYS A 21 -10.64 -23.94 -30.98
C LYS A 21 -11.27 -22.76 -30.26
N ASP A 22 -12.42 -22.28 -30.74
CA ASP A 22 -13.12 -21.15 -30.12
C ASP A 22 -13.66 -21.51 -28.72
N VAL A 23 -14.16 -22.72 -28.53
CA VAL A 23 -14.58 -23.23 -27.21
C VAL A 23 -13.38 -23.35 -26.27
N GLN A 24 -12.27 -23.92 -26.72
CA GLN A 24 -11.04 -24.02 -25.93
C GLN A 24 -10.51 -22.63 -25.55
N ALA A 25 -10.52 -21.68 -26.50
CA ALA A 25 -10.09 -20.31 -26.25
C ALA A 25 -11.00 -19.60 -25.20
N ARG A 26 -12.31 -19.85 -25.22
CA ARG A 26 -13.25 -19.34 -24.21
C ARG A 26 -12.98 -19.95 -22.82
N HIS A 27 -12.80 -21.26 -22.75
CA HIS A 27 -12.45 -21.92 -21.48
C HIS A 27 -11.15 -21.39 -20.92
N LEU A 28 -10.10 -21.24 -21.74
CA LEU A 28 -8.82 -20.71 -21.32
C LEU A 28 -8.95 -19.27 -20.77
N LYS A 29 -9.72 -18.40 -21.45
CA LYS A 29 -10.00 -17.03 -20.96
C LYS A 29 -10.76 -17.05 -19.64
N GLN A 30 -11.72 -17.96 -19.48
CA GLN A 30 -12.49 -18.11 -18.26
C GLN A 30 -11.61 -18.58 -17.08
N ASP A 31 -10.75 -19.56 -17.33
CA ASP A 31 -9.80 -20.07 -16.33
C ASP A 31 -8.78 -19.00 -15.93
N GLN A 32 -8.27 -18.23 -16.89
CA GLN A 32 -7.40 -17.09 -16.64
C GLN A 32 -8.11 -16.03 -15.77
N TYR A 33 -9.36 -15.72 -16.09
CA TYR A 33 -10.17 -14.76 -15.32
C TYR A 33 -10.36 -15.20 -13.85
N TRP A 34 -10.76 -16.47 -13.63
CA TRP A 34 -10.93 -16.99 -12.28
C TRP A 34 -9.61 -17.08 -11.50
N THR A 35 -8.53 -17.44 -12.19
CA THR A 35 -7.18 -17.44 -11.60
C THR A 35 -6.78 -16.04 -11.14
N GLN A 36 -7.04 -15.02 -11.97
CA GLN A 36 -6.76 -13.62 -11.60
C GLN A 36 -7.56 -13.18 -10.37
N ILE A 37 -8.85 -13.50 -10.32
CA ILE A 37 -9.70 -13.19 -9.14
C ILE A 37 -9.17 -13.87 -7.88
N TYR A 38 -8.82 -15.15 -7.99
CA TYR A 38 -8.27 -15.91 -6.87
C TYR A 38 -6.97 -15.30 -6.35
N LEU A 39 -6.04 -14.98 -7.24
CA LEU A 39 -4.76 -14.35 -6.88
C LEU A 39 -4.96 -12.98 -6.25
N ALA A 40 -5.84 -12.14 -6.79
CA ALA A 40 -6.16 -10.83 -6.22
C ALA A 40 -6.73 -10.95 -4.80
N LYS A 41 -7.67 -11.88 -4.56
CA LYS A 41 -8.21 -12.15 -3.22
C LYS A 41 -7.14 -12.65 -2.25
N LYS A 42 -6.25 -13.54 -2.71
CA LYS A 42 -5.13 -14.05 -1.90
C LYS A 42 -4.19 -12.93 -1.48
N GLN A 43 -3.83 -12.05 -2.42
CA GLN A 43 -2.97 -10.88 -2.14
C GLN A 43 -3.63 -9.90 -1.17
N GLN A 44 -4.93 -9.62 -1.35
CA GLN A 44 -5.69 -8.76 -0.43
C GLN A 44 -5.71 -9.33 1.00
N LYS A 45 -5.94 -10.65 1.14
CA LYS A 45 -5.89 -11.34 2.44
C LYS A 45 -4.49 -11.24 3.06
N GLN A 46 -3.44 -11.39 2.26
CA GLN A 46 -2.05 -11.26 2.71
C GLN A 46 -1.74 -9.82 3.15
N THR A 47 -2.11 -8.81 2.35
CA THR A 47 -1.97 -7.39 2.71
C THR A 47 -2.64 -7.09 4.05
N LYS A 48 -3.89 -7.55 4.24
CA LYS A 48 -4.61 -7.37 5.50
C LYS A 48 -3.88 -8.01 6.69
N ARG A 49 -3.35 -9.21 6.52
CA ARG A 49 -2.61 -9.93 7.59
C ARG A 49 -1.32 -9.24 7.97
N LEU A 50 -0.59 -8.71 6.98
CA LEU A 50 0.71 -8.05 7.20
C LEU A 50 0.54 -6.63 7.76
N SER A 51 -0.58 -5.96 7.48
CA SER A 51 -0.77 -4.54 7.79
C SER A 51 -0.98 -4.31 9.29
N LEU A 52 -0.38 -3.24 9.79
CA LEU A 52 -0.48 -2.78 11.16
C LEU A 52 -1.38 -1.54 11.21
N ILE A 53 -2.69 -1.76 11.41
CA ILE A 53 -3.75 -0.75 11.28
C ILE A 53 -4.83 -0.93 12.35
N ASN A 54 -5.48 0.17 12.75
CA ASN A 54 -6.66 0.12 13.64
C ASN A 54 -7.94 -0.23 12.89
N ASN A 55 -8.13 0.39 11.72
CA ASN A 55 -9.35 0.24 10.94
C ASN A 55 -9.05 -0.48 9.62
N PRO A 56 -9.43 -1.77 9.49
CA PRO A 56 -9.21 -2.53 8.26
C PRO A 56 -9.87 -1.94 7.00
N ASN A 57 -10.89 -1.09 7.16
CA ASN A 57 -11.59 -0.47 6.03
C ASN A 57 -10.67 0.45 5.21
N VAL A 58 -9.58 0.94 5.80
CA VAL A 58 -8.58 1.72 5.06
C VAL A 58 -8.03 0.95 3.85
N LEU A 59 -7.97 -0.38 3.90
CA LEU A 59 -7.49 -1.23 2.81
C LEU A 59 -8.53 -1.49 1.71
N LEU A 60 -9.78 -1.05 1.89
CA LEU A 60 -10.88 -1.29 0.95
C LEU A 60 -11.04 -0.18 -0.08
N HIS A 61 -10.46 1.00 0.16
CA HIS A 61 -10.59 2.15 -0.74
C HIS A 61 -10.04 1.86 -2.14
N THR A 62 -10.76 2.37 -3.14
CA THR A 62 -10.41 2.27 -4.54
C THR A 62 -10.49 3.64 -5.21
N PHE A 63 -9.76 3.85 -6.30
CA PHE A 63 -9.83 5.10 -7.05
C PHE A 63 -11.24 5.40 -7.60
N THR A 64 -12.06 4.37 -7.86
CA THR A 64 -13.44 4.55 -8.37
C THR A 64 -14.36 5.18 -7.33
N GLU A 65 -14.09 4.99 -6.04
CA GLU A 65 -14.88 5.55 -4.92
C GLU A 65 -14.43 6.97 -4.55
N VAL A 66 -13.27 7.41 -5.01
CA VAL A 66 -12.78 8.76 -4.73
C VAL A 66 -13.50 9.78 -5.60
N VAL A 67 -14.40 10.54 -4.99
CA VAL A 67 -15.06 11.70 -5.62
C VAL A 67 -14.24 12.95 -5.28
N PRO A 68 -13.57 13.58 -6.28
CA PRO A 68 -12.78 14.79 -6.02
C PRO A 68 -13.65 15.95 -5.58
N VAL A 69 -13.30 16.62 -4.48
CA VAL A 69 -14.02 17.80 -3.94
C VAL A 69 -13.51 19.12 -4.54
N SER A 70 -12.41 19.08 -5.28
CA SER A 70 -11.81 20.24 -5.95
C SER A 70 -11.01 19.81 -7.20
N LYS A 71 -10.62 20.80 -8.03
CA LYS A 71 -9.76 20.57 -9.21
C LYS A 71 -8.37 20.04 -8.79
N GLU A 72 -7.84 20.55 -7.68
CA GLU A 72 -6.56 20.13 -7.11
C GLU A 72 -6.63 18.65 -6.74
N MET A 73 -7.70 18.23 -6.05
CA MET A 73 -7.89 16.82 -5.69
C MET A 73 -8.05 15.91 -6.92
N ALA A 74 -8.72 16.38 -7.97
CA ALA A 74 -8.83 15.65 -9.23
C ALA A 74 -7.45 15.46 -9.89
N GLY A 75 -6.61 16.49 -9.85
CA GLY A 75 -5.22 16.43 -10.31
C GLY A 75 -4.39 15.44 -9.51
N LEU A 76 -4.48 15.48 -8.18
CA LEU A 76 -3.76 14.56 -7.29
C LEU A 76 -4.23 13.10 -7.45
N LYS A 77 -5.54 12.88 -7.64
CA LYS A 77 -6.07 11.55 -7.96
C LYS A 77 -5.42 10.99 -9.24
N LYS A 78 -5.40 11.78 -10.32
CA LYS A 78 -4.77 11.38 -11.59
C LYS A 78 -3.28 11.08 -11.42
N GLN A 79 -2.54 11.88 -10.65
CA GLN A 79 -1.13 11.62 -10.35
C GLN A 79 -0.97 10.33 -9.53
N ALA A 80 -1.84 10.08 -8.54
CA ALA A 80 -1.81 8.85 -7.75
C ALA A 80 -2.09 7.60 -8.60
N GLU A 81 -3.01 7.68 -9.57
CA GLU A 81 -3.26 6.61 -10.56
C GLU A 81 -2.03 6.32 -11.42
N GLN A 82 -1.32 7.36 -11.87
CA GLN A 82 -0.06 7.23 -12.62
C GLN A 82 1.04 6.58 -11.76
N VAL A 83 1.16 6.97 -10.49
CA VAL A 83 2.11 6.36 -9.54
C VAL A 83 1.78 4.88 -9.32
N ALA A 84 0.50 4.51 -9.15
CA ALA A 84 0.10 3.12 -9.00
C ALA A 84 0.49 2.29 -10.24
N ALA A 85 0.29 2.83 -11.44
CA ALA A 85 0.73 2.19 -12.69
C ALA A 85 2.26 2.05 -12.75
N ALA A 86 3.02 3.07 -12.33
CA ALA A 86 4.48 3.02 -12.29
C ALA A 86 4.98 1.96 -11.29
N TYR A 87 4.35 1.82 -10.12
CA TYR A 87 4.71 0.78 -9.15
C TYR A 87 4.42 -0.64 -9.64
N LYS A 88 3.35 -0.84 -10.41
CA LYS A 88 3.10 -2.13 -11.09
C LYS A 88 4.24 -2.48 -12.05
N ASN A 89 4.86 -1.46 -12.66
CA ASN A 89 5.97 -1.57 -13.62
C ASN A 89 7.36 -1.42 -12.96
N ASN A 90 7.49 -1.81 -11.67
CA ASN A 90 8.75 -1.87 -10.93
C ASN A 90 9.43 -0.51 -10.67
N ASN A 91 8.68 0.60 -10.64
CA ASN A 91 9.21 1.83 -10.08
C ASN A 91 9.58 1.60 -8.59
N ASN A 92 10.78 2.00 -8.20
CA ASN A 92 11.32 1.81 -6.85
C ASN A 92 11.46 3.13 -6.06
N LYS A 93 10.87 4.23 -6.56
CA LYS A 93 10.99 5.54 -5.92
C LYS A 93 9.97 5.71 -4.80
N ASN A 94 10.40 6.33 -3.71
CA ASN A 94 9.49 6.71 -2.62
C ASN A 94 8.52 7.80 -3.08
N LEU A 95 7.36 7.86 -2.45
CA LEU A 95 6.32 8.87 -2.67
C LEU A 95 5.93 9.49 -1.34
N VAL A 96 5.80 10.82 -1.28
CA VAL A 96 5.28 11.52 -0.11
C VAL A 96 3.96 12.21 -0.45
N LEU A 97 2.96 12.01 0.39
CA LEU A 97 1.70 12.75 0.39
C LEU A 97 1.74 13.70 1.59
N TYR A 98 1.83 14.99 1.30
CA TYR A 98 2.09 16.01 2.32
C TYR A 98 0.98 17.05 2.40
N SER A 99 0.65 17.47 3.60
CA SER A 99 -0.07 18.71 3.92
C SER A 99 -0.03 18.94 5.41
N LYS A 100 0.08 20.19 5.85
CA LYS A 100 -0.08 20.57 7.27
C LYS A 100 -1.48 20.29 7.81
N GLN A 101 -2.49 20.33 6.93
CA GLN A 101 -3.87 20.06 7.31
C GLN A 101 -4.15 18.56 7.34
N SER A 102 -4.96 18.13 8.31
CA SER A 102 -5.50 16.77 8.36
C SER A 102 -6.84 16.68 7.60
N GLY A 103 -7.21 15.45 7.19
CA GLY A 103 -8.54 15.19 6.62
C GLY A 103 -8.71 15.52 5.15
N ASN A 104 -7.66 15.90 4.42
CA ASN A 104 -7.69 16.27 3.00
C ASN A 104 -7.43 15.12 2.01
N GLY A 105 -7.45 13.86 2.47
CA GLY A 105 -7.44 12.69 1.60
C GLY A 105 -6.07 12.04 1.36
N LYS A 106 -4.99 12.41 2.06
CA LYS A 106 -3.66 11.77 1.94
C LYS A 106 -3.73 10.26 2.14
N THR A 107 -4.21 9.81 3.30
CA THR A 107 -4.39 8.40 3.64
C THR A 107 -5.28 7.67 2.64
N LEU A 108 -6.35 8.34 2.16
CA LEU A 108 -7.26 7.79 1.16
C LEU A 108 -6.52 7.47 -0.15
N LEU A 109 -5.77 8.42 -0.72
CA LEU A 109 -5.04 8.17 -1.96
C LEU A 109 -3.89 7.18 -1.77
N ALA A 110 -3.17 7.22 -0.64
CA ALA A 110 -2.15 6.21 -0.33
C ALA A 110 -2.74 4.80 -0.30
N SER A 111 -3.91 4.64 0.32
CA SER A 111 -4.66 3.39 0.36
C SER A 111 -5.10 2.93 -1.04
N CYS A 112 -5.62 3.86 -1.88
CA CYS A 112 -6.01 3.54 -3.25
C CYS A 112 -4.81 3.04 -4.09
N ILE A 113 -3.65 3.71 -3.97
CA ILE A 113 -2.42 3.27 -4.66
C ILE A 113 -2.04 1.85 -4.22
N LEU A 114 -2.01 1.60 -2.90
CA LEU A 114 -1.67 0.28 -2.36
C LEU A 114 -2.64 -0.79 -2.84
N ALA A 115 -3.94 -0.52 -2.80
CA ALA A 115 -4.98 -1.45 -3.24
C ALA A 115 -4.87 -1.76 -4.75
N GLU A 116 -4.59 -0.75 -5.57
CA GLU A 116 -4.44 -0.91 -7.02
C GLU A 116 -3.21 -1.75 -7.40
N VAL A 117 -2.10 -1.57 -6.67
CA VAL A 117 -0.88 -2.37 -6.85
C VAL A 117 -1.09 -3.80 -6.34
N GLY A 118 -1.66 -3.96 -5.14
CA GLY A 118 -1.87 -5.26 -4.51
C GLY A 118 -2.96 -6.11 -5.17
N LYS A 119 -3.90 -5.51 -5.90
CA LYS A 119 -4.93 -6.25 -6.66
C LYS A 119 -4.46 -6.72 -8.04
N SER A 120 -3.30 -6.29 -8.50
CA SER A 120 -2.79 -6.62 -9.83
C SER A 120 -2.21 -8.04 -9.86
N PRO A 121 -2.89 -9.04 -10.44
CA PRO A 121 -2.38 -10.40 -10.51
C PRO A 121 -1.09 -10.50 -11.33
N ALA A 122 -0.94 -9.62 -12.32
CA ALA A 122 0.23 -9.59 -13.20
C ALA A 122 1.51 -9.11 -12.47
N SER A 123 1.38 -8.24 -11.45
CA SER A 123 2.54 -7.75 -10.70
C SER A 123 2.93 -8.65 -9.52
N ALA A 124 1.98 -9.46 -9.01
CA ALA A 124 2.15 -10.37 -7.85
C ALA A 124 2.84 -9.70 -6.62
N LYS A 125 2.69 -8.38 -6.45
CA LYS A 125 3.39 -7.61 -5.43
C LYS A 125 2.79 -7.78 -4.06
N THR A 126 3.65 -7.98 -3.07
CA THR A 126 3.28 -7.96 -1.65
C THR A 126 3.19 -6.54 -1.15
N CYS A 127 2.09 -6.21 -0.48
CA CYS A 127 1.81 -4.87 0.01
C CYS A 127 1.57 -4.88 1.52
N MET A 128 1.92 -3.77 2.19
CA MET A 128 1.68 -3.60 3.62
C MET A 128 1.32 -2.15 3.91
N PHE A 129 0.30 -1.93 4.74
CA PHE A 129 -0.09 -0.62 5.24
C PHE A 129 0.20 -0.53 6.74
N VAL A 130 0.90 0.49 7.15
CA VAL A 130 1.31 0.70 8.55
C VAL A 130 0.91 2.09 9.00
N SER A 131 0.09 2.17 10.04
CA SER A 131 -0.11 3.42 10.78
C SER A 131 1.01 3.57 11.80
N THR A 132 1.75 4.68 11.77
CA THR A 132 2.84 4.93 12.71
C THR A 132 2.34 5.01 14.16
N THR A 133 1.09 5.42 14.37
CA THR A 133 0.43 5.36 15.68
C THR A 133 0.35 3.93 16.22
N GLN A 134 0.19 2.92 15.36
CA GLN A 134 0.17 1.52 15.80
C GLN A 134 1.55 1.01 16.18
N ILE A 135 2.61 1.49 15.52
CA ILE A 135 4.00 1.21 15.96
C ILE A 135 4.18 1.73 17.39
N LYS A 136 3.73 2.97 17.66
CA LYS A 136 3.77 3.55 19.01
C LYS A 136 3.02 2.70 20.03
N ASN A 137 1.83 2.21 19.68
CA ASN A 137 1.03 1.36 20.56
C ASN A 137 1.74 0.04 20.88
N LEU A 138 2.37 -0.61 19.90
CA LEU A 138 3.16 -1.82 20.11
C LEU A 138 4.37 -1.55 21.00
N VAL A 139 5.09 -0.44 20.76
CA VAL A 139 6.24 -0.06 21.60
C VAL A 139 5.79 0.22 23.03
N ASN A 140 4.69 0.97 23.21
CA ASN A 140 4.17 1.26 24.54
C ASN A 140 3.78 -0.03 25.30
N LYS A 141 3.12 -0.98 24.64
CA LYS A 141 2.80 -2.28 25.24
C LYS A 141 4.06 -3.04 25.71
N LYS A 142 5.14 -3.00 24.94
CA LYS A 142 6.41 -3.65 25.31
C LYS A 142 7.01 -3.08 26.60
N PHE A 143 6.81 -1.80 26.85
CA PHE A 143 7.36 -1.09 28.02
C PHE A 143 6.31 -0.84 29.13
N ASP A 144 5.14 -1.47 29.03
CA ASP A 144 4.11 -1.39 30.07
C ASP A 144 4.48 -2.28 31.26
N ASN A 145 4.99 -1.65 32.32
CA ASN A 145 5.40 -2.32 33.56
C ASN A 145 4.22 -2.98 34.31
N THR A 146 2.97 -2.71 33.91
CA THR A 146 1.76 -3.30 34.52
C THR A 146 1.32 -4.59 33.84
N ALA A 147 1.85 -4.88 32.65
CA ALA A 147 1.55 -6.10 31.90
C ALA A 147 2.20 -7.32 32.55
N ARG A 148 1.51 -8.47 32.53
CA ARG A 148 2.07 -9.73 33.00
C ARG A 148 3.24 -10.14 32.10
N GLN A 149 4.24 -10.80 32.68
CA GLN A 149 5.46 -11.20 31.99
C GLN A 149 5.19 -12.08 30.75
N ASP A 150 4.14 -12.90 30.80
CA ASP A 150 3.67 -13.73 29.66
C ASP A 150 3.12 -12.89 28.49
N ASP A 151 2.48 -11.74 28.76
CA ASP A 151 1.96 -10.83 27.74
C ASP A 151 3.09 -10.04 27.04
N LEU A 152 4.25 -9.89 27.70
CA LEU A 152 5.40 -9.16 27.17
C LEU A 152 6.25 -9.96 26.17
N TYR A 153 6.30 -11.29 26.31
CA TYR A 153 7.06 -12.16 25.37
C TYR A 153 6.50 -12.07 23.95
N GLY A 154 5.17 -12.07 23.78
CA GLY A 154 4.51 -11.97 22.47
C GLY A 154 4.71 -10.61 21.79
N VAL A 155 4.79 -9.50 22.54
CA VAL A 155 4.92 -8.15 21.98
C VAL A 155 6.32 -7.90 21.37
N GLY A 156 7.37 -8.49 21.96
CA GLY A 156 8.71 -8.43 21.38
C GLY A 156 8.75 -9.08 20.00
N ASP A 157 8.15 -10.26 19.89
CA ASP A 157 8.05 -11.00 18.64
C ASP A 157 7.20 -10.28 17.60
N GLU A 158 6.09 -9.63 18.00
CA GLU A 158 5.25 -8.81 17.12
C GLU A 158 6.01 -7.61 16.50
N LEU A 159 6.82 -6.90 17.30
CA LEU A 159 7.65 -5.80 16.81
C LEU A 159 8.72 -6.26 15.83
N ASP A 160 9.35 -7.39 16.09
CA ASP A 160 10.37 -7.96 15.22
C ASP A 160 9.77 -8.57 13.95
N GLU A 161 8.59 -9.17 14.05
CA GLU A 161 7.83 -9.64 12.89
C GLU A 161 7.39 -8.45 12.03
N PHE A 162 6.88 -7.39 12.64
CA PHE A 162 6.54 -6.14 11.95
C PHE A 162 7.74 -5.60 11.17
N GLU A 163 8.90 -5.42 11.80
CA GLU A 163 10.12 -4.92 11.16
C GLU A 163 10.56 -5.81 9.98
N ARG A 164 10.55 -7.14 10.18
CA ARG A 164 10.87 -8.08 9.10
C ARG A 164 9.93 -7.98 7.91
N ASN A 165 8.63 -7.93 8.17
CA ASN A 165 7.61 -7.86 7.14
C ASN A 165 7.66 -6.53 6.40
N ALA A 166 7.75 -5.40 7.12
CA ALA A 166 7.85 -4.07 6.52
C ALA A 166 9.10 -3.93 5.63
N GLY A 167 10.24 -4.52 6.03
CA GLY A 167 11.46 -4.53 5.22
C GLY A 167 11.36 -5.40 3.96
N ARG A 168 10.51 -6.45 3.96
CA ARG A 168 10.44 -7.44 2.88
C ARG A 168 9.41 -7.14 1.80
N VAL A 169 8.27 -6.58 2.14
CA VAL A 169 7.19 -6.32 1.16
C VAL A 169 7.63 -5.44 0.01
N ASP A 170 7.01 -5.62 -1.16
CA ASP A 170 7.34 -4.87 -2.36
C ASP A 170 6.91 -3.41 -2.27
N LEU A 171 5.74 -3.14 -1.67
CA LEU A 171 5.22 -1.79 -1.45
C LEU A 171 4.80 -1.63 0.01
N LEU A 172 5.33 -0.61 0.67
CA LEU A 172 4.97 -0.22 2.03
C LEU A 172 4.29 1.15 2.02
N VAL A 173 3.21 1.30 2.81
CA VAL A 173 2.67 2.59 3.21
C VAL A 173 3.01 2.83 4.67
N LEU A 174 3.66 3.97 4.97
CA LEU A 174 3.83 4.52 6.32
C LEU A 174 2.88 5.71 6.46
N ASP A 175 1.77 5.49 7.16
CA ASP A 175 0.71 6.49 7.30
C ASP A 175 0.91 7.32 8.57
N ASP A 176 0.70 8.63 8.43
CA ASP A 176 0.81 9.64 9.49
C ASP A 176 2.19 9.70 10.15
N LEU A 177 3.27 9.61 9.34
CA LEU A 177 4.65 9.70 9.84
C LEU A 177 4.88 11.02 10.60
N GLY A 178 5.38 10.93 11.82
CA GLY A 178 5.66 12.04 12.74
C GLY A 178 4.61 12.23 13.83
N THR A 179 3.43 11.61 13.73
CA THR A 179 2.35 11.78 14.72
C THR A 179 2.60 11.02 16.04
N GLU A 180 3.49 10.04 16.02
CA GLU A 180 3.93 9.33 17.23
C GLU A 180 4.81 10.19 18.15
N SER A 181 5.37 11.30 17.66
CA SER A 181 6.07 12.27 18.50
C SER A 181 5.09 13.05 19.37
N SER A 182 5.43 13.28 20.63
CA SER A 182 4.59 14.09 21.51
C SER A 182 4.92 15.57 21.31
N LEU A 183 3.90 16.40 21.10
CA LEU A 183 4.04 17.85 21.24
C LEU A 183 4.19 18.15 22.75
N LYS A 184 5.41 18.39 23.23
CA LYS A 184 5.67 18.90 24.56
C LYS A 184 5.99 20.40 24.45
N ASN A 185 5.24 21.23 25.22
CA ASN A 185 5.48 22.66 25.34
C ASN A 185 5.57 23.46 24.03
N GLY A 186 4.71 23.13 23.02
CA GLY A 186 4.69 23.85 21.74
C GLY A 186 5.83 23.55 20.76
N GLY A 187 6.72 22.60 21.09
CA GLY A 187 7.81 22.14 20.23
C GLY A 187 7.62 20.68 19.79
N VAL A 188 8.22 20.34 18.65
CA VAL A 188 8.29 18.96 18.17
C VAL A 188 9.30 18.20 19.02
N SER A 189 8.87 17.18 19.79
CA SER A 189 9.79 16.30 20.52
C SER A 189 10.32 15.20 19.61
N SER A 190 11.54 14.70 19.92
CA SER A 190 12.08 13.52 19.25
C SER A 190 11.16 12.30 19.42
N ALA A 191 11.14 11.43 18.41
CA ALA A 191 10.47 10.14 18.49
C ALA A 191 11.12 9.26 19.58
N ASN A 192 10.33 8.31 20.12
CA ASN A 192 10.87 7.27 20.97
C ASN A 192 12.04 6.56 20.27
N GLN A 193 13.13 6.31 21.00
CA GLN A 193 14.33 5.70 20.45
C GLN A 193 14.03 4.37 19.76
N THR A 194 13.22 3.51 20.38
CA THR A 194 12.83 2.22 19.79
C THR A 194 12.09 2.38 18.47
N ILE A 195 11.18 3.35 18.34
CA ILE A 195 10.48 3.65 17.08
C ILE A 195 11.49 4.10 16.02
N SER A 196 12.41 4.98 16.40
CA SER A 196 13.46 5.47 15.49
C SER A 196 14.37 4.35 15.00
N GLU A 197 14.77 3.43 15.87
CA GLU A 197 15.58 2.25 15.53
C GLU A 197 14.82 1.31 14.56
N LYS A 198 13.55 1.02 14.82
CA LYS A 198 12.72 0.20 13.93
C LYS A 198 12.54 0.84 12.55
N LEU A 199 12.25 2.14 12.50
CA LEU A 199 12.13 2.89 11.24
C LEU A 199 13.45 2.96 10.48
N PHE A 200 14.58 3.09 11.17
CA PHE A 200 15.90 3.05 10.56
C PHE A 200 16.17 1.71 9.88
N ASN A 201 15.95 0.60 10.61
CA ASN A 201 16.15 -0.75 10.08
C ASN A 201 15.23 -1.04 8.88
N ILE A 202 13.98 -0.56 8.94
CA ILE A 202 13.03 -0.68 7.82
C ILE A 202 13.53 0.13 6.62
N ALA A 203 13.92 1.40 6.82
CA ALA A 203 14.38 2.28 5.76
C ALA A 203 15.64 1.72 5.07
N GLU A 204 16.57 1.15 5.83
CA GLU A 204 17.78 0.52 5.33
C GLU A 204 17.48 -0.72 4.47
N LYS A 205 16.59 -1.63 4.95
CA LYS A 205 16.15 -2.81 4.21
C LYS A 205 15.34 -2.46 2.94
N ARG A 206 14.90 -1.21 2.80
CA ARG A 206 14.03 -0.73 1.71
C ARG A 206 14.71 0.22 0.73
N GLU A 207 16.02 0.31 0.72
CA GLU A 207 16.78 1.24 -0.15
C GLU A 207 16.37 1.16 -1.64
N PHE A 208 16.01 -0.03 -2.12
CA PHE A 208 15.58 -0.28 -3.51
C PHE A 208 14.10 -0.67 -3.64
N LYS A 209 13.30 -0.43 -2.61
CA LYS A 209 11.86 -0.75 -2.59
C LYS A 209 11.05 0.51 -2.29
N PRO A 210 9.95 0.75 -3.04
CA PRO A 210 9.15 1.95 -2.84
C PRO A 210 8.45 1.96 -1.48
N THR A 211 8.46 3.13 -0.86
CA THR A 211 7.67 3.44 0.33
C THR A 211 6.81 4.67 0.05
N ILE A 212 5.52 4.56 0.32
CA ILE A 212 4.58 5.68 0.33
C ILE A 212 4.50 6.21 1.75
N ILE A 213 4.66 7.51 1.91
CA ILE A 213 4.62 8.17 3.21
C ILE A 213 3.51 9.21 3.19
N THR A 214 2.62 9.19 4.17
CA THR A 214 1.74 10.32 4.44
C THR A 214 2.23 11.06 5.69
N THR A 215 2.19 12.38 5.66
CA THR A 215 2.65 13.19 6.79
C THR A 215 2.04 14.58 6.81
N ASN A 216 1.94 15.15 8.01
CA ASN A 216 1.57 16.55 8.23
C ASN A 216 2.79 17.44 8.50
N TYR A 217 3.99 16.89 8.46
CA TYR A 217 5.23 17.55 8.76
C TYR A 217 6.07 17.79 7.51
N THR A 218 6.77 18.92 7.46
CA THR A 218 7.78 19.19 6.44
C THR A 218 8.99 18.28 6.65
N GLY A 219 9.84 18.12 5.62
CA GLY A 219 11.08 17.35 5.75
C GLY A 219 11.99 17.87 6.87
N ASN A 220 12.04 19.20 7.08
CA ASN A 220 12.82 19.80 8.16
C ASN A 220 12.26 19.50 9.55
N GLU A 221 10.94 19.46 9.69
CA GLU A 221 10.28 19.05 10.94
C GLU A 221 10.51 17.56 11.21
N LEU A 222 10.41 16.72 10.19
CA LEU A 222 10.69 15.28 10.32
C LEU A 222 12.15 15.02 10.71
N LYS A 223 13.13 15.82 10.24
CA LYS A 223 14.53 15.74 10.67
C LYS A 223 14.74 16.11 12.14
N LYS A 224 13.83 16.90 12.74
CA LYS A 224 13.83 17.17 14.20
C LYS A 224 13.21 16.04 15.01
N ILE A 225 12.24 15.32 14.41
CA ILE A 225 11.54 14.19 15.05
C ILE A 225 12.44 12.94 15.02
N TYR A 226 13.06 12.68 13.87
CA TYR A 226 13.85 11.49 13.61
C TYR A 226 15.32 11.84 13.30
N ASN A 227 16.16 10.80 13.31
CA ASN A 227 17.53 10.94 12.84
C ASN A 227 17.54 11.29 11.33
N ASN A 228 18.44 12.18 10.93
CA ASN A 228 18.63 12.58 9.54
C ASN A 228 18.81 11.39 8.59
N LYS A 229 19.52 10.33 9.02
CA LYS A 229 19.72 9.11 8.23
C LYS A 229 18.44 8.38 7.87
N ILE A 230 17.42 8.46 8.73
CA ILE A 230 16.09 7.87 8.46
C ILE A 230 15.39 8.70 7.39
N ILE A 231 15.38 10.01 7.57
CA ILE A 231 14.66 10.92 6.69
C ILE A 231 15.30 10.98 5.30
N ASP A 232 16.64 10.97 5.21
CA ASP A 232 17.35 10.98 3.93
C ASP A 232 17.08 9.70 3.10
N ARG A 233 16.75 8.56 3.73
CA ARG A 233 16.34 7.32 3.04
C ARG A 233 14.86 7.28 2.67
N LEU A 234 14.01 7.85 3.50
CA LEU A 234 12.56 7.78 3.32
C LEU A 234 12.02 8.91 2.42
N MET A 235 12.57 10.12 2.55
CA MET A 235 12.08 11.27 1.80
C MET A 235 12.68 11.31 0.39
N PRO A 236 11.84 11.52 -0.63
CA PRO A 236 12.33 11.66 -1.99
C PRO A 236 13.10 12.97 -2.17
N THR A 237 14.15 12.92 -2.98
CA THR A 237 14.93 14.11 -3.36
C THR A 237 14.29 14.89 -4.51
N ASN A 238 13.38 14.26 -5.26
CA ASN A 238 12.70 14.86 -6.41
C ASN A 238 11.30 15.35 -6.04
N ALA A 239 11.02 16.63 -6.31
CA ALA A 239 9.70 17.22 -6.06
C ALA A 239 8.54 16.50 -6.79
N ALA A 240 8.81 15.87 -7.94
CA ALA A 240 7.79 15.07 -8.66
C ALA A 240 7.32 13.84 -7.88
N GLN A 241 8.00 13.46 -6.81
CA GLN A 241 7.63 12.37 -5.90
C GLN A 241 6.89 12.88 -4.64
N VAL A 242 6.44 14.13 -4.64
CA VAL A 242 5.67 14.74 -3.56
C VAL A 242 4.31 15.16 -4.09
N LEU A 243 3.25 14.53 -3.59
CA LEU A 243 1.87 14.98 -3.80
C LEU A 243 1.51 15.98 -2.68
N ASN A 244 1.37 17.25 -3.05
CA ASN A 244 1.08 18.32 -2.10
C ASN A 244 -0.44 18.57 -2.01
N PHE A 245 -1.01 18.39 -0.81
CA PHE A 245 -2.43 18.53 -0.51
C PHE A 245 -2.76 19.85 0.21
N GLU A 246 -1.86 20.81 0.32
CA GLU A 246 -2.11 22.04 1.08
C GLU A 246 -3.32 22.84 0.59
N ASN A 247 -3.59 22.79 -0.72
CA ASN A 247 -4.72 23.48 -1.34
C ASN A 247 -5.98 22.60 -1.47
N VAL A 248 -5.98 21.40 -0.89
CA VAL A 248 -7.15 20.51 -0.92
C VAL A 248 -7.98 20.72 0.34
N PRO A 249 -9.28 21.05 0.21
CA PRO A 249 -10.16 21.21 1.37
C PRO A 249 -10.32 19.89 2.14
N SER A 250 -10.62 20.01 3.45
CA SER A 250 -10.85 18.82 4.28
C SER A 250 -12.13 18.09 3.85
N TYR A 251 -12.04 16.74 3.76
CA TYR A 251 -13.21 15.86 3.61
C TYR A 251 -13.97 15.63 4.91
N ARG A 252 -13.35 15.94 6.05
CA ARG A 252 -14.02 15.84 7.35
C ARG A 252 -14.96 17.03 7.44
N LYS A 253 -16.27 16.79 7.35
CA LYS A 253 -17.29 17.79 7.69
C LYS A 253 -17.15 18.06 9.19
N ASN A 254 -17.00 19.33 9.55
CA ASN A 254 -17.16 19.79 10.91
C ASN A 254 -18.61 19.56 11.36
#